data_567e78941ddc9991597e01b418f500e8
#
_entry.id   567e78941ddc9991597e01b418f500e8
#
_cell.length_a   1.000
_cell.length_b   1.000
_cell.length_c   1.000
_cell.angle_alpha   90.00
_cell.angle_beta   90.00
_cell.angle_gamma   90.00
#
_symmetry.space_group_name_H-M   'P 1'
#
loop_
_entity.id
_entity.type
_entity.pdbx_description
1 polymer ?
#
loop_
_entity_poly.entity_id
_entity_poly.type
_entity_poly.pdbx_seq_one_letter_code
_entity_poly.pdbx_strand_id
1 'polypeptide(L)'
;MFQSTDKKINFDDVLITPKSSKYNSRKEIILDTKINFTKSRLTWSGVPIMASNMDYVGTFSMGMKLQKHCISNAVSKFYSKEDWVDSINEGLDLSYNFLTFGLDEIEVIDSYINHIKSKTNKLPKFLVFDVPNGYIKKFSQIIEITRKEFPKIGIIAGNVVTPEGVKIMVDSGADGVKIG
;
A
#
# COMPACT_ATOMS: atom_id res chain seq x y z
N MET A 1 -3.21 -19.54 25.85
CA MET A 1 -3.52 -19.61 24.40
C MET A 1 -5.04 -19.80 24.28
N PHE A 2 -5.77 -18.81 23.80
CA PHE A 2 -7.20 -18.93 23.60
C PHE A 2 -7.45 -19.59 22.25
N GLN A 3 -8.08 -20.77 22.25
CA GLN A 3 -8.57 -21.41 21.04
C GLN A 3 -9.99 -20.92 20.78
N SER A 4 -10.24 -20.28 19.64
CA SER A 4 -11.60 -20.02 19.21
C SER A 4 -12.17 -21.30 18.63
N THR A 5 -13.37 -21.66 19.07
CA THR A 5 -14.14 -22.82 18.55
C THR A 5 -14.90 -22.45 17.26
N ASP A 6 -14.92 -21.19 16.88
CA ASP A 6 -15.61 -20.73 15.68
C ASP A 6 -14.93 -21.26 14.42
N LYS A 7 -15.71 -21.72 13.46
CA LYS A 7 -15.21 -22.12 12.16
C LYS A 7 -14.53 -20.90 11.49
N LYS A 8 -13.25 -21.04 11.20
CA LYS A 8 -12.54 -20.04 10.39
C LYS A 8 -12.76 -20.37 8.93
N ILE A 9 -13.13 -19.36 8.15
CA ILE A 9 -13.35 -19.48 6.71
C ILE A 9 -12.16 -18.82 5.97
N ASN A 10 -11.75 -19.46 4.90
CA ASN A 10 -10.72 -18.99 4.00
C ASN A 10 -11.37 -18.39 2.74
N PHE A 11 -10.60 -17.75 1.87
CA PHE A 11 -11.11 -17.24 0.60
C PHE A 11 -11.70 -18.34 -0.29
N ASP A 12 -11.16 -19.57 -0.22
CA ASP A 12 -11.69 -20.73 -0.94
C ASP A 12 -13.05 -21.22 -0.43
N ASP A 13 -13.46 -20.80 0.77
CA ASP A 13 -14.73 -21.18 1.40
C ASP A 13 -15.88 -20.21 1.08
N VAL A 14 -15.61 -19.13 0.33
CA VAL A 14 -16.59 -18.06 0.10
C VAL A 14 -16.74 -17.71 -1.36
N LEU A 15 -17.94 -17.25 -1.73
CA LEU A 15 -18.28 -16.73 -3.05
C LEU A 15 -18.92 -15.35 -2.92
N ILE A 16 -18.74 -14.52 -3.94
CA ILE A 16 -19.44 -13.24 -4.02
C ILE A 16 -20.91 -13.49 -4.27
N THR A 17 -21.76 -13.01 -3.36
CA THR A 17 -23.21 -13.12 -3.52
C THR A 17 -23.68 -12.22 -4.68
N PRO A 18 -24.36 -12.78 -5.70
CA PRO A 18 -24.93 -11.99 -6.78
C PRO A 18 -25.93 -10.95 -6.26
N LYS A 19 -25.91 -9.78 -6.87
CA LYS A 19 -26.91 -8.72 -6.60
C LYS A 19 -27.51 -8.26 -7.92
N SER A 20 -28.74 -7.73 -7.86
CA SER A 20 -29.33 -7.09 -9.02
C SER A 20 -28.47 -5.90 -9.49
N SER A 21 -28.35 -5.75 -10.80
CA SER A 21 -27.57 -4.68 -11.43
C SER A 21 -28.48 -3.82 -12.31
N LYS A 22 -28.22 -2.54 -12.31
CA LYS A 22 -28.85 -1.59 -13.24
C LYS A 22 -28.15 -1.52 -14.61
N TYR A 23 -27.00 -2.18 -14.73
CA TYR A 23 -26.18 -2.16 -15.94
C TYR A 23 -26.57 -3.34 -16.84
N ASN A 24 -26.70 -3.07 -18.14
CA ASN A 24 -27.00 -4.06 -19.16
C ASN A 24 -25.72 -4.69 -19.77
N SER A 25 -24.61 -3.97 -19.68
CA SER A 25 -23.33 -4.44 -20.20
C SER A 25 -22.18 -4.08 -19.26
N ARG A 26 -21.18 -4.95 -19.13
CA ARG A 26 -19.94 -4.68 -18.41
C ARG A 26 -19.16 -3.47 -19.02
N LYS A 27 -19.40 -3.11 -20.26
CA LYS A 27 -18.81 -1.93 -20.90
C LYS A 27 -19.27 -0.59 -20.31
N GLU A 28 -20.40 -0.61 -19.61
CA GLU A 28 -20.95 0.57 -18.92
C GLU A 28 -20.31 0.80 -17.55
N ILE A 29 -19.50 -0.16 -17.07
CA ILE A 29 -18.89 -0.09 -15.74
C ILE A 29 -17.64 0.78 -15.79
N ILE A 30 -17.63 1.82 -14.96
CA ILE A 30 -16.44 2.65 -14.71
C ILE A 30 -15.72 2.02 -13.53
N LEU A 31 -14.46 1.59 -13.74
CA LEU A 31 -13.64 0.95 -12.72
C LEU A 31 -12.91 1.97 -11.84
N ASP A 32 -12.71 3.18 -12.35
CA ASP A 32 -12.01 4.22 -11.61
C ASP A 32 -12.78 4.64 -10.36
N THR A 33 -12.08 4.61 -9.25
CA THR A 33 -12.59 4.98 -7.93
C THR A 33 -11.75 6.10 -7.35
N LYS A 34 -12.41 7.05 -6.70
CA LYS A 34 -11.74 8.12 -5.95
C LYS A 34 -11.75 7.78 -4.47
N ILE A 35 -10.57 7.66 -3.87
CA ILE A 35 -10.39 7.34 -2.46
C ILE A 35 -9.78 8.55 -1.76
N ASN A 36 -10.41 9.01 -0.69
CA ASN A 36 -9.91 10.09 0.16
C ASN A 36 -9.33 9.49 1.44
N PHE A 37 -8.05 9.70 1.66
CA PHE A 37 -7.32 9.22 2.83
C PHE A 37 -7.31 10.30 3.92
N THR A 38 -7.91 10.00 5.07
CA THR A 38 -8.18 11.01 6.11
C THR A 38 -6.94 11.43 6.90
N LYS A 39 -5.99 10.53 7.11
CA LYS A 39 -4.78 10.80 7.90
C LYS A 39 -3.78 11.66 7.10
N SER A 40 -3.46 11.25 5.90
CA SER A 40 -2.55 11.99 4.99
C SER A 40 -3.22 13.15 4.26
N ARG A 41 -4.56 13.20 4.24
CA ARG A 41 -5.37 14.13 3.43
C ARG A 41 -5.12 14.00 1.93
N LEU A 42 -4.61 12.86 1.49
CA LEU A 42 -4.43 12.55 0.08
C LEU A 42 -5.75 12.12 -0.55
N THR A 43 -5.90 12.47 -1.81
CA THR A 43 -6.88 11.85 -2.70
C THR A 43 -6.14 11.05 -3.75
N TRP A 44 -6.51 9.79 -3.90
CA TRP A 44 -6.03 8.92 -4.96
C TRP A 44 -7.18 8.54 -5.89
N SER A 45 -6.90 8.42 -7.18
CA SER A 45 -7.90 8.01 -8.18
C SER A 45 -7.29 6.94 -9.08
N GLY A 46 -8.08 5.91 -9.35
CA GLY A 46 -7.69 4.80 -10.21
C GLY A 46 -8.53 3.56 -9.97
N VAL A 47 -8.15 2.48 -10.59
CA VAL A 47 -8.76 1.16 -10.34
C VAL A 47 -8.27 0.66 -8.97
N PRO A 48 -9.16 0.30 -8.02
CA PRO A 48 -8.79 -0.01 -6.64
C PRO A 48 -8.21 -1.43 -6.51
N ILE A 49 -7.18 -1.69 -7.29
CA ILE A 49 -6.38 -2.92 -7.29
C ILE A 49 -4.93 -2.52 -7.11
N MET A 50 -4.20 -3.27 -6.31
CA MET A 50 -2.77 -3.06 -6.11
C MET A 50 -2.02 -4.37 -6.31
N ALA A 51 -1.03 -4.38 -7.20
CA ALA A 51 -0.11 -5.50 -7.33
C ALA A 51 0.70 -5.63 -6.04
N SER A 52 0.88 -6.87 -5.59
CA SER A 52 1.57 -7.20 -4.34
C SER A 52 3.07 -6.89 -4.41
N ASN A 53 3.66 -6.55 -3.28
CA ASN A 53 5.08 -6.26 -3.11
C ASN A 53 6.00 -7.51 -3.11
N MET A 54 5.58 -8.55 -3.81
CA MET A 54 6.36 -9.78 -4.00
C MET A 54 7.42 -9.60 -5.08
N ASP A 55 8.55 -10.29 -4.96
CA ASP A 55 9.75 -10.07 -5.79
C ASP A 55 9.51 -10.15 -7.31
N TYR A 56 8.62 -11.06 -7.73
CA TYR A 56 8.29 -11.23 -9.15
C TYR A 56 7.00 -10.50 -9.59
N VAL A 57 6.31 -9.84 -8.67
CA VAL A 57 5.07 -9.10 -8.94
C VAL A 57 5.29 -7.60 -8.76
N GLY A 58 5.82 -7.18 -7.61
CA GLY A 58 6.09 -5.78 -7.28
C GLY A 58 7.36 -5.26 -7.95
N THR A 59 7.45 -5.31 -9.27
CA THR A 59 8.61 -4.85 -10.04
C THR A 59 8.35 -3.50 -10.70
N PHE A 60 9.41 -2.76 -11.03
CA PHE A 60 9.28 -1.53 -11.80
C PHE A 60 8.67 -1.76 -13.18
N SER A 61 9.05 -2.87 -13.86
CA SER A 61 8.49 -3.21 -15.15
C SER A 61 6.98 -3.48 -15.10
N MET A 62 6.49 -4.12 -14.04
CA MET A 62 5.05 -4.27 -13.76
C MET A 62 4.40 -2.91 -13.52
N GLY A 63 5.00 -2.09 -12.68
CA GLY A 63 4.51 -0.74 -12.36
C GLY A 63 4.35 0.14 -13.58
N MET A 64 5.34 0.14 -14.47
CA MET A 64 5.30 0.88 -15.75
C MET A 64 4.14 0.47 -16.66
N LYS A 65 3.69 -0.78 -16.57
CA LYS A 65 2.54 -1.28 -17.32
C LYS A 65 1.23 -0.97 -16.61
N LEU A 66 1.15 -1.22 -15.30
CA LEU A 66 -0.06 -1.06 -14.51
C LEU A 66 -0.49 0.42 -14.39
N GLN A 67 0.46 1.35 -14.28
CA GLN A 67 0.14 2.78 -14.19
C GLN A 67 -0.61 3.31 -15.43
N LYS A 68 -0.43 2.71 -16.62
CA LYS A 68 -1.17 3.05 -17.84
C LYS A 68 -2.67 2.72 -17.73
N HIS A 69 -3.02 1.87 -16.80
CA HIS A 69 -4.39 1.45 -16.50
C HIS A 69 -4.88 2.00 -15.15
N CYS A 70 -4.16 2.96 -14.57
CA CYS A 70 -4.47 3.54 -13.26
C CYS A 70 -4.56 2.50 -12.13
N ILE A 71 -3.77 1.42 -12.22
CA ILE A 71 -3.65 0.35 -11.24
C ILE A 71 -2.38 0.57 -10.42
N SER A 72 -2.49 0.40 -9.09
CA SER A 72 -1.37 0.57 -8.18
C SER A 72 -0.43 -0.64 -8.18
N ASN A 73 0.81 -0.39 -7.80
CA ASN A 73 1.84 -1.40 -7.61
C ASN A 73 2.61 -1.10 -6.32
N ALA A 74 2.60 -2.02 -5.37
CA ALA A 74 3.53 -1.99 -4.25
C ALA A 74 4.85 -2.60 -4.72
N VAL A 75 5.88 -1.77 -4.86
CA VAL A 75 7.18 -2.22 -5.37
C VAL A 75 7.92 -2.97 -4.26
N SER A 76 8.57 -4.10 -4.61
CA SER A 76 9.35 -4.90 -3.67
C SER A 76 10.39 -4.05 -2.94
N LYS A 77 10.59 -4.32 -1.65
CA LYS A 77 11.52 -3.59 -0.78
C LYS A 77 13.00 -3.83 -1.09
N PHE A 78 13.32 -4.74 -2.00
CA PHE A 78 14.70 -5.09 -2.32
C PHE A 78 15.36 -4.21 -3.38
N TYR A 79 14.63 -3.27 -3.96
CA TYR A 79 15.19 -2.28 -4.86
C TYR A 79 15.92 -1.19 -4.09
N SER A 80 17.09 -0.79 -4.60
CA SER A 80 17.88 0.31 -4.04
C SER A 80 17.22 1.67 -4.32
N LYS A 81 17.67 2.70 -3.62
CA LYS A 81 17.21 4.07 -3.89
C LYS A 81 17.68 4.60 -5.24
N GLU A 82 18.80 4.09 -5.76
CA GLU A 82 19.31 4.35 -7.09
C GLU A 82 18.38 3.76 -8.16
N ASP A 83 17.95 2.51 -7.99
CA ASP A 83 16.97 1.87 -8.91
C ASP A 83 15.65 2.65 -8.97
N TRP A 84 15.21 3.20 -7.85
CA TRP A 84 14.04 4.09 -7.80
C TRP A 84 14.24 5.35 -8.64
N VAL A 85 15.39 6.03 -8.48
CA VAL A 85 15.70 7.23 -9.25
C VAL A 85 15.73 6.94 -10.74
N ASP A 86 16.39 5.87 -11.16
CA ASP A 86 16.49 5.48 -12.56
C ASP A 86 15.11 5.17 -13.15
N SER A 87 14.30 4.38 -12.45
CA SER A 87 12.93 4.06 -12.89
C SER A 87 12.03 5.29 -12.98
N ILE A 88 12.15 6.24 -12.05
CA ILE A 88 11.40 7.51 -12.07
C ILE A 88 11.81 8.36 -13.28
N ASN A 89 13.09 8.39 -13.62
CA ASN A 89 13.60 9.10 -14.79
C ASN A 89 13.16 8.42 -16.11
N GLU A 90 12.95 7.10 -16.10
CA GLU A 90 12.36 6.34 -17.19
C GLU A 90 10.83 6.50 -17.31
N GLY A 91 10.19 7.21 -16.39
CA GLY A 91 8.76 7.53 -16.46
C GLY A 91 7.87 6.77 -15.46
N LEU A 92 8.45 6.17 -14.41
CA LEU A 92 7.65 5.58 -13.32
C LEU A 92 6.87 6.68 -12.58
N ASP A 93 5.56 6.50 -12.47
CA ASP A 93 4.67 7.44 -11.78
C ASP A 93 4.47 7.03 -10.31
N LEU A 94 4.95 7.88 -9.40
CA LEU A 94 4.81 7.69 -7.96
C LEU A 94 3.36 7.82 -7.45
N SER A 95 2.41 8.17 -8.31
CA SER A 95 0.98 8.14 -7.98
C SER A 95 0.41 6.72 -7.95
N TYR A 96 1.07 5.80 -8.64
CA TYR A 96 0.65 4.40 -8.77
C TYR A 96 1.71 3.40 -8.30
N ASN A 97 2.94 3.83 -8.06
CA ASN A 97 4.04 2.97 -7.60
C ASN A 97 4.49 3.39 -6.21
N PHE A 98 4.29 2.50 -5.24
CA PHE A 98 4.44 2.76 -3.82
C PHE A 98 5.71 2.10 -3.29
N LEU A 99 6.47 2.82 -2.46
CA LEU A 99 7.66 2.28 -1.80
C LEU A 99 7.25 1.32 -0.69
N THR A 100 7.89 0.15 -0.63
CA THR A 100 7.64 -0.84 0.42
C THR A 100 8.81 -0.91 1.40
N PHE A 101 8.46 -0.96 2.68
CA PHE A 101 9.38 -1.15 3.80
C PHE A 101 8.89 -2.29 4.71
N GLY A 102 9.79 -2.84 5.52
CA GLY A 102 9.50 -3.81 6.56
C GLY A 102 9.50 -3.18 7.96
N LEU A 103 10.39 -3.69 8.82
CA LEU A 103 10.69 -3.14 10.15
C LEU A 103 11.90 -2.19 10.09
N ASP A 104 12.01 -1.45 9.01
CA ASP A 104 13.12 -0.53 8.77
C ASP A 104 13.06 0.65 9.74
N GLU A 105 14.22 1.14 10.14
CA GLU A 105 14.32 2.32 10.97
C GLU A 105 13.96 3.58 10.17
N ILE A 106 13.52 4.63 10.86
CA ILE A 106 13.05 5.86 10.19
C ILE A 106 14.13 6.51 9.35
N GLU A 107 15.39 6.39 9.75
CA GLU A 107 16.55 6.92 9.01
C GLU A 107 16.70 6.28 7.62
N VAL A 108 16.39 5.00 7.50
CA VAL A 108 16.39 4.29 6.21
C VAL A 108 15.26 4.84 5.33
N ILE A 109 14.04 4.95 5.87
CA ILE A 109 12.87 5.46 5.17
C ILE A 109 13.13 6.90 4.69
N ASP A 110 13.62 7.77 5.59
CA ASP A 110 13.98 9.15 5.29
C ASP A 110 15.06 9.23 4.21
N SER A 111 16.08 8.37 4.28
CA SER A 111 17.15 8.30 3.28
C SER A 111 16.60 8.00 1.88
N TYR A 112 15.63 7.09 1.74
CA TYR A 112 15.00 6.80 0.44
C TYR A 112 14.20 8.01 -0.07
N ILE A 113 13.36 8.59 0.78
CA ILE A 113 12.50 9.72 0.41
C ILE A 113 13.35 10.93 -0.01
N ASN A 114 14.37 11.29 0.79
CA ASN A 114 15.24 12.41 0.51
C ASN A 114 16.11 12.17 -0.72
N HIS A 115 16.60 10.96 -0.93
CA HIS A 115 17.39 10.63 -2.12
C HIS A 115 16.54 10.80 -3.39
N ILE A 116 15.34 10.21 -3.43
CA ILE A 116 14.39 10.36 -4.54
C ILE A 116 14.08 11.83 -4.77
N LYS A 117 13.73 12.58 -3.73
CA LYS A 117 13.40 14.00 -3.82
C LYS A 117 14.58 14.83 -4.38
N SER A 118 15.79 14.59 -3.90
CA SER A 118 16.99 15.35 -4.32
C SER A 118 17.36 15.11 -5.78
N LYS A 119 17.13 13.88 -6.29
CA LYS A 119 17.52 13.48 -7.64
C LYS A 119 16.44 13.70 -8.69
N THR A 120 15.16 13.62 -8.31
CA THR A 120 14.03 13.65 -9.26
C THR A 120 13.10 14.85 -9.05
N ASN A 121 13.26 15.61 -7.97
CA ASN A 121 12.33 16.65 -7.50
C ASN A 121 10.88 16.12 -7.30
N LYS A 122 10.72 14.81 -7.11
CA LYS A 122 9.43 14.16 -6.86
C LYS A 122 9.41 13.56 -5.45
N LEU A 123 8.21 13.42 -4.88
CA LEU A 123 7.99 12.76 -3.59
C LEU A 123 7.08 11.55 -3.77
N PRO A 124 7.36 10.43 -3.07
CA PRO A 124 6.43 9.32 -2.98
C PRO A 124 5.08 9.79 -2.44
N LYS A 125 3.98 9.32 -3.03
CA LYS A 125 2.64 9.58 -2.49
C LYS A 125 2.24 8.58 -1.42
N PHE A 126 2.74 7.35 -1.51
CA PHE A 126 2.41 6.28 -0.57
C PHE A 126 3.64 5.47 -0.19
N LEU A 127 3.64 5.04 1.08
CA LEU A 127 4.53 4.02 1.62
C LEU A 127 3.69 2.80 1.99
N VAL A 128 4.20 1.62 1.72
CA VAL A 128 3.62 0.34 2.11
C VAL A 128 4.52 -0.28 3.17
N PHE A 129 3.98 -0.53 4.35
CA PHE A 129 4.66 -1.27 5.41
C PHE A 129 4.13 -2.70 5.44
N ASP A 130 4.99 -3.65 5.08
CA ASP A 130 4.61 -5.05 4.92
C ASP A 130 5.45 -5.97 5.81
N VAL A 131 4.81 -6.54 6.80
CA VAL A 131 5.40 -7.50 7.73
C VAL A 131 4.49 -8.72 7.87
N PRO A 132 5.04 -9.93 8.10
CA PRO A 132 4.22 -11.13 8.31
C PRO A 132 3.32 -11.06 9.55
N ASN A 133 3.71 -10.26 10.54
CA ASN A 133 2.99 -10.10 11.80
C ASN A 133 2.93 -8.63 12.21
N GLY A 134 1.81 -7.98 11.90
CA GLY A 134 1.56 -6.57 12.23
C GLY A 134 1.29 -6.28 13.71
N TYR A 135 1.25 -7.30 14.58
CA TYR A 135 0.99 -7.13 16.03
C TYR A 135 2.28 -6.84 16.84
N ILE A 136 3.42 -6.73 16.18
CA ILE A 136 4.70 -6.39 16.81
C ILE A 136 4.66 -4.91 17.24
N LYS A 137 4.93 -4.63 18.52
CA LYS A 137 4.92 -3.26 19.06
C LYS A 137 5.83 -2.30 18.29
N LYS A 138 7.04 -2.77 17.91
CA LYS A 138 7.97 -1.97 17.10
C LYS A 138 7.31 -1.53 15.78
N PHE A 139 6.45 -2.35 15.19
CA PHE A 139 5.79 -2.05 13.92
C PHE A 139 4.84 -0.86 14.03
N SER A 140 3.97 -0.85 15.04
CA SER A 140 3.08 0.30 15.28
C SER A 140 3.87 1.57 15.57
N GLN A 141 4.97 1.49 16.31
CA GLN A 141 5.85 2.62 16.62
C GLN A 141 6.50 3.21 15.35
N ILE A 142 6.98 2.37 14.43
CA ILE A 142 7.53 2.83 13.14
C ILE A 142 6.47 3.60 12.35
N ILE A 143 5.23 3.10 12.29
CA ILE A 143 4.13 3.78 11.60
C ILE A 143 3.83 5.14 12.25
N GLU A 144 3.79 5.21 13.59
CA GLU A 144 3.59 6.47 14.32
C GLU A 144 4.69 7.50 14.03
N ILE A 145 5.95 7.07 14.06
CA ILE A 145 7.10 7.94 13.77
C ILE A 145 7.03 8.41 12.31
N THR A 146 6.81 7.48 11.38
CA THR A 146 6.69 7.81 9.95
C THR A 146 5.54 8.78 9.69
N ARG A 147 4.40 8.62 10.36
CA ARG A 147 3.27 9.55 10.23
C ARG A 147 3.62 10.95 10.73
N LYS A 148 4.37 11.07 11.82
CA LYS A 148 4.81 12.37 12.36
C LYS A 148 5.78 13.05 11.42
N GLU A 149 6.75 12.31 10.89
CA GLU A 149 7.79 12.83 9.99
C GLU A 149 7.24 13.17 8.59
N PHE A 150 6.33 12.34 8.07
CA PHE A 150 5.76 12.49 6.73
C PHE A 150 4.22 12.62 6.76
N PRO A 151 3.67 13.71 7.32
CA PRO A 151 2.22 13.82 7.55
C PRO A 151 1.37 13.82 6.28
N LYS A 152 1.96 14.10 5.11
CA LYS A 152 1.26 14.18 3.82
C LYS A 152 1.45 12.95 2.92
N ILE A 153 2.25 11.97 3.34
CA ILE A 153 2.44 10.73 2.60
C ILE A 153 1.40 9.71 3.09
N GLY A 154 0.75 9.01 2.17
CA GLY A 154 -0.18 7.93 2.50
C GLY A 154 0.57 6.73 3.06
N ILE A 155 0.06 6.11 4.11
CA ILE A 155 0.64 4.93 4.74
C ILE A 155 -0.34 3.76 4.65
N ILE A 156 0.09 2.67 4.02
CA ILE A 156 -0.62 1.39 4.00
C ILE A 156 0.19 0.40 4.83
N ALA A 157 -0.40 -0.23 5.82
CA ALA A 157 0.34 -1.06 6.79
C ALA A 157 -0.35 -2.39 7.08
N GLY A 158 0.41 -3.44 7.31
CA GLY A 158 -0.05 -4.77 7.71
C GLY A 158 1.08 -5.81 7.61
N ASN A 159 0.77 -7.08 7.88
CA ASN A 159 -0.55 -7.70 7.83
C ASN A 159 -1.15 -7.88 9.24
N VAL A 160 -2.44 -7.69 9.33
CA VAL A 160 -3.25 -7.98 10.52
C VAL A 160 -4.50 -8.74 10.08
N VAL A 161 -5.11 -9.49 11.01
CA VAL A 161 -6.27 -10.35 10.71
C VAL A 161 -7.44 -10.15 11.68
N THR A 162 -7.33 -9.24 12.65
CA THR A 162 -8.38 -8.99 13.64
C THR A 162 -8.80 -7.52 13.65
N PRO A 163 -10.04 -7.21 14.10
CA PRO A 163 -10.49 -5.83 14.28
C PRO A 163 -9.54 -5.00 15.17
N GLU A 164 -8.99 -5.61 16.22
CA GLU A 164 -8.04 -4.96 17.13
C GLU A 164 -6.74 -4.61 16.39
N GLY A 165 -6.24 -5.52 15.54
CA GLY A 165 -5.06 -5.26 14.70
C GLY A 165 -5.30 -4.10 13.74
N VAL A 166 -6.46 -4.06 13.08
CA VAL A 166 -6.86 -2.94 12.22
C VAL A 166 -6.87 -1.63 13.01
N LYS A 167 -7.49 -1.65 14.21
CA LYS A 167 -7.55 -0.48 15.07
C LYS A 167 -6.15 0.02 15.46
N ILE A 168 -5.23 -0.87 15.84
CA ILE A 168 -3.84 -0.52 16.15
C ILE A 168 -3.19 0.20 14.96
N MET A 169 -3.30 -0.34 13.75
CA MET A 169 -2.70 0.28 12.56
C MET A 169 -3.27 1.67 12.28
N VAL A 170 -4.59 1.82 12.35
CA VAL A 170 -5.28 3.11 12.13
C VAL A 170 -4.90 4.13 13.22
N ASP A 171 -4.87 3.73 14.48
CA ASP A 171 -4.50 4.60 15.60
C ASP A 171 -3.03 5.04 15.47
N SER A 172 -2.14 4.17 15.00
CA SER A 172 -0.74 4.49 14.72
C SER A 172 -0.54 5.41 13.51
N GLY A 173 -1.58 5.68 12.71
CA GLY A 173 -1.53 6.65 11.64
C GLY A 173 -1.59 6.07 10.22
N ALA A 174 -1.87 4.79 10.06
CA ALA A 174 -2.10 4.21 8.73
C ALA A 174 -3.36 4.77 8.08
N ASP A 175 -3.30 5.04 6.77
CA ASP A 175 -4.44 5.42 5.93
C ASP A 175 -5.17 4.20 5.37
N GLY A 176 -4.44 3.10 5.14
CA GLY A 176 -4.94 1.83 4.67
C GLY A 176 -4.33 0.68 5.47
N VAL A 177 -5.09 -0.42 5.60
CA VAL A 177 -4.65 -1.60 6.36
C VAL A 177 -4.69 -2.84 5.46
N LYS A 178 -3.58 -3.58 5.42
CA LYS A 178 -3.51 -4.89 4.76
C LYS A 178 -4.05 -5.95 5.71
N ILE A 179 -5.08 -6.66 5.27
CA ILE A 179 -5.74 -7.75 5.99
C ILE A 179 -5.42 -9.06 5.26
N GLY A 180 -4.86 -10.04 5.99
CA GLY A 180 -4.53 -11.34 5.45
C GLY A 180 -3.29 -11.98 6.04
#